data_941ea0357d23493a541ddaea46660b75
#
_entry.id   941ea0357d23493a541ddaea46660b75
#
_cell.length_a   1.000
_cell.length_b   1.000
_cell.length_c   1.000
_cell.angle_alpha   90.00
_cell.angle_beta   90.00
_cell.angle_gamma   90.00
#
_symmetry.space_group_name_H-M   'P 1'
#
loop_
_entity.id
_entity.type
_entity.pdbx_description
1 polymer ?
#
loop_
_entity_poly.entity_id
_entity_poly.type
_entity_poly.pdbx_seq_one_letter_code
_entity_poly.pdbx_strand_id
1 'polypeptide(L)'
;VDLSAGGEFRRRIDRHTSSKAYRMLFIGTPLIVGGVVMQAYDADFRRLRNGYSRSFRHDYDDYLQYAPAGVMVGMKAFGVKGRSSWGRMLVSDAFSAGLMAVGVNSLKYSCRVMRPDGSSRNSFPSGHTATAFMTATMLHKEYGHLSPWYSIGGYTVATLTGVTRQLNNRHWMSDIMVGAGIGILATELGYFLADLIFRDKGLNVSETYSVYDRYRHPSFLGFGLGLTTVPGTYEPYPGMRVQLLAGPVVQIQGAWFASPYWGVGGRMSCVNLRVKVNGVAQNDELECASVYAGPYFSYPFSMRWLV
;
A
#
# COMPACT_ATOMS: atom_id res chain seq x y z
N VAL A 1 25.27 26.98 -16.56
CA VAL A 1 24.62 25.98 -15.71
C VAL A 1 25.41 24.69 -15.83
N ASP A 2 25.99 24.23 -14.74
CA ASP A 2 26.87 23.05 -14.73
C ASP A 2 26.07 21.76 -14.91
N LEU A 3 25.99 21.29 -16.16
CA LEU A 3 25.30 20.05 -16.56
C LEU A 3 25.95 18.78 -15.96
N SER A 4 27.18 18.89 -15.42
CA SER A 4 27.93 17.79 -14.81
C SER A 4 27.38 17.40 -13.43
N ALA A 5 26.95 18.36 -12.61
CA ALA A 5 26.43 18.14 -11.28
C ALA A 5 25.06 17.41 -11.33
N GLY A 6 24.20 17.74 -12.29
CA GLY A 6 22.93 17.04 -12.50
C GLY A 6 23.10 15.58 -12.92
N GLY A 7 24.14 15.30 -13.72
CA GLY A 7 24.46 13.93 -14.15
C GLY A 7 25.06 13.06 -13.03
N GLU A 8 25.81 13.65 -12.12
CA GLU A 8 26.35 12.92 -10.96
C GLU A 8 25.28 12.63 -9.91
N PHE A 9 24.40 13.58 -9.65
CA PHE A 9 23.26 13.42 -8.76
C PHE A 9 22.32 12.29 -9.24
N ARG A 10 21.96 12.29 -10.53
CA ARG A 10 21.18 11.21 -11.14
C ARG A 10 21.87 9.85 -10.98
N ARG A 11 23.16 9.76 -11.27
CA ARG A 11 23.93 8.51 -11.12
C ARG A 11 23.98 8.01 -9.68
N ARG A 12 24.05 8.90 -8.68
CA ARG A 12 23.96 8.52 -7.26
C ARG A 12 22.58 7.97 -6.91
N ILE A 13 21.51 8.64 -7.32
CA ILE A 13 20.15 8.17 -7.13
C ILE A 13 19.95 6.79 -7.76
N ASP A 14 20.35 6.62 -9.03
CA ASP A 14 20.21 5.35 -9.74
C ASP A 14 21.00 4.23 -9.05
N ARG A 15 22.17 4.50 -8.54
CA ARG A 15 22.99 3.53 -7.79
C ARG A 15 22.29 3.09 -6.49
N HIS A 16 21.78 4.04 -5.70
CA HIS A 16 21.10 3.72 -4.44
C HIS A 16 19.77 3.00 -4.69
N THR A 17 18.96 3.50 -5.61
CA THR A 17 17.63 2.92 -5.91
C THR A 17 17.73 1.60 -6.67
N SER A 18 18.87 1.29 -7.27
CA SER A 18 19.15 0.01 -7.91
C SER A 18 19.61 -1.06 -6.93
N SER A 19 19.99 -0.69 -5.70
CA SER A 19 20.44 -1.66 -4.70
C SER A 19 19.31 -2.65 -4.35
N LYS A 20 19.68 -3.92 -4.11
CA LYS A 20 18.71 -4.97 -3.74
C LYS A 20 17.99 -4.61 -2.43
N ALA A 21 18.74 -4.09 -1.45
CA ALA A 21 18.17 -3.65 -0.17
C ALA A 21 17.12 -2.54 -0.35
N TYR A 22 17.40 -1.52 -1.15
CA TYR A 22 16.44 -0.46 -1.41
C TYR A 22 15.14 -1.01 -2.01
N ARG A 23 15.24 -1.87 -3.03
CA ARG A 23 14.05 -2.47 -3.69
C ARG A 23 13.19 -3.30 -2.75
N MET A 24 13.82 -4.01 -1.81
CA MET A 24 13.12 -4.82 -0.81
C MET A 24 12.39 -3.95 0.23
N LEU A 25 13.00 -2.83 0.63
CA LEU A 25 12.51 -1.99 1.74
C LEU A 25 11.57 -0.87 1.29
N PHE A 26 11.60 -0.49 0.01
CA PHE A 26 11.04 0.74 -0.53
C PHE A 26 9.52 0.89 -0.31
N ILE A 27 8.74 -0.17 -0.33
CA ILE A 27 7.28 -0.11 -0.13
C ILE A 27 6.90 -0.49 1.30
N GLY A 28 7.43 -1.60 1.80
CA GLY A 28 7.01 -2.15 3.09
C GLY A 28 7.41 -1.26 4.27
N THR A 29 8.61 -0.68 4.24
CA THR A 29 9.08 0.19 5.34
C THR A 29 8.25 1.48 5.47
N PRO A 30 7.99 2.25 4.41
CA PRO A 30 7.10 3.41 4.50
C PRO A 30 5.69 3.08 4.99
N LEU A 31 5.14 1.92 4.63
CA LEU A 31 3.84 1.48 5.15
C LEU A 31 3.88 1.22 6.66
N ILE A 32 4.95 0.60 7.16
CA ILE A 32 5.10 0.39 8.61
C ILE A 32 5.28 1.72 9.34
N VAL A 33 6.17 2.57 8.87
CA VAL A 33 6.43 3.89 9.49
C VAL A 33 5.16 4.76 9.43
N GLY A 34 4.51 4.82 8.28
CA GLY A 34 3.25 5.53 8.10
C GLY A 34 2.15 4.98 9.02
N GLY A 35 2.05 3.66 9.16
CA GLY A 35 1.10 3.01 10.05
C GLY A 35 1.33 3.38 11.52
N VAL A 36 2.60 3.43 11.97
CA VAL A 36 2.92 3.87 13.34
C VAL A 36 2.53 5.33 13.56
N VAL A 37 2.80 6.22 12.60
CA VAL A 37 2.36 7.63 12.67
C VAL A 37 0.84 7.73 12.69
N MET A 38 0.14 6.90 11.91
CA MET A 38 -1.32 6.88 11.81
C MET A 38 -2.03 6.46 13.09
N GLN A 39 -1.36 5.83 14.05
CA GLN A 39 -1.97 5.49 15.36
C GLN A 39 -2.58 6.71 16.06
N ALA A 40 -1.98 7.88 15.92
CA ALA A 40 -2.50 9.13 16.49
C ALA A 40 -3.87 9.55 15.88
N TYR A 41 -4.24 9.00 14.72
CA TYR A 41 -5.44 9.35 13.95
C TYR A 41 -6.43 8.19 13.79
N ASP A 42 -6.18 7.06 14.44
CA ASP A 42 -7.03 5.87 14.35
C ASP A 42 -8.49 6.14 14.74
N ALA A 43 -8.70 6.99 15.77
CA ALA A 43 -10.01 7.40 16.19
C ALA A 43 -10.75 8.24 15.11
N ASP A 44 -10.02 9.06 14.35
CA ASP A 44 -10.55 9.89 13.28
C ASP A 44 -11.00 9.00 12.11
N PHE A 45 -10.19 8.02 11.71
CA PHE A 45 -10.57 7.04 10.69
C PHE A 45 -11.78 6.20 11.10
N ARG A 46 -11.88 5.84 12.39
CA ARG A 46 -13.05 5.14 12.91
C ARG A 46 -14.30 6.01 12.85
N ARG A 47 -14.19 7.32 13.17
CA ARG A 47 -15.31 8.26 13.04
C ARG A 47 -15.76 8.39 11.59
N LEU A 48 -14.83 8.58 10.67
CA LEU A 48 -15.09 8.61 9.23
C LEU A 48 -15.87 7.36 8.80
N ARG A 49 -15.39 6.16 9.16
CA ARG A 49 -16.10 4.91 8.89
C ARG A 49 -17.52 4.91 9.46
N ASN A 50 -17.70 5.37 10.69
CA ASN A 50 -19.00 5.38 11.37
C ASN A 50 -19.99 6.37 10.75
N GLY A 51 -19.51 7.44 10.10
CA GLY A 51 -20.34 8.36 9.33
C GLY A 51 -20.99 7.68 8.13
N TYR A 52 -20.22 6.84 7.41
CA TYR A 52 -20.71 6.22 6.17
C TYR A 52 -21.33 4.84 6.35
N SER A 53 -20.85 4.00 7.28
CA SER A 53 -21.32 2.61 7.40
C SER A 53 -21.12 2.00 8.78
N ARG A 54 -22.08 2.21 9.67
CA ARG A 54 -22.06 1.62 11.03
C ARG A 54 -22.40 0.13 11.05
N SER A 55 -23.21 -0.33 10.11
CA SER A 55 -23.78 -1.68 10.07
C SER A 55 -23.01 -2.67 9.19
N PHE A 56 -21.91 -2.25 8.58
CA PHE A 56 -21.15 -3.12 7.70
C PHE A 56 -20.55 -4.30 8.46
N ARG A 57 -20.95 -5.53 8.08
CA ARG A 57 -20.43 -6.80 8.61
C ARG A 57 -20.44 -7.84 7.51
N HIS A 58 -19.27 -8.24 7.07
CA HIS A 58 -19.08 -9.26 6.05
C HIS A 58 -17.81 -10.06 6.34
N ASP A 59 -17.85 -11.37 6.12
CA ASP A 59 -16.76 -12.30 6.45
C ASP A 59 -16.00 -12.80 5.19
N TYR A 60 -16.29 -12.22 4.00
CA TYR A 60 -15.63 -12.64 2.76
C TYR A 60 -14.11 -12.35 2.76
N ASP A 61 -13.65 -11.44 3.57
CA ASP A 61 -12.25 -11.10 3.75
C ASP A 61 -11.43 -12.24 4.41
N ASP A 62 -12.08 -13.17 5.11
CA ASP A 62 -11.45 -14.37 5.63
C ASP A 62 -10.93 -15.29 4.50
N TYR A 63 -11.59 -15.29 3.34
CA TYR A 63 -11.20 -16.05 2.14
C TYR A 63 -10.42 -15.21 1.15
N LEU A 64 -10.80 -13.94 0.99
CA LEU A 64 -10.23 -13.02 0.00
C LEU A 64 -8.71 -12.85 0.16
N GLN A 65 -8.21 -12.89 1.40
CA GLN A 65 -6.78 -12.80 1.71
C GLN A 65 -5.91 -13.88 1.02
N TYR A 66 -6.50 -15.01 0.63
CA TYR A 66 -5.79 -16.13 -0.03
C TYR A 66 -5.98 -16.13 -1.56
N ALA A 67 -6.88 -15.31 -2.09
CA ALA A 67 -7.21 -15.32 -3.52
C ALA A 67 -5.98 -15.10 -4.42
N PRO A 68 -5.04 -14.17 -4.14
CA PRO A 68 -3.85 -14.01 -4.98
C PRO A 68 -2.95 -15.27 -4.98
N ALA A 69 -2.82 -15.97 -3.84
CA ALA A 69 -2.08 -17.24 -3.78
C ALA A 69 -2.80 -18.34 -4.58
N GLY A 70 -4.13 -18.39 -4.50
CA GLY A 70 -4.93 -19.32 -5.30
C GLY A 70 -4.74 -19.12 -6.80
N VAL A 71 -4.73 -17.86 -7.26
CA VAL A 71 -4.41 -17.51 -8.65
C VAL A 71 -3.00 -17.95 -9.01
N MET A 72 -2.01 -17.63 -8.16
CA MET A 72 -0.60 -17.99 -8.39
C MET A 72 -0.40 -19.51 -8.54
N VAL A 73 -0.94 -20.30 -7.62
CA VAL A 73 -0.85 -21.77 -7.64
C VAL A 73 -1.63 -22.34 -8.80
N GLY A 74 -2.84 -21.83 -9.08
CA GLY A 74 -3.65 -22.25 -10.22
C GLY A 74 -2.93 -22.05 -11.55
N MET A 75 -2.39 -20.86 -11.80
CA MET A 75 -1.61 -20.59 -13.02
C MET A 75 -0.43 -21.56 -13.16
N LYS A 76 0.27 -21.84 -12.06
CA LYS A 76 1.38 -22.78 -12.05
C LYS A 76 0.95 -24.21 -12.37
N ALA A 77 -0.19 -24.64 -11.81
CA ALA A 77 -0.77 -25.97 -12.07
C ALA A 77 -1.24 -26.12 -13.53
N PHE A 78 -1.76 -25.06 -14.14
CA PHE A 78 -2.11 -25.04 -15.57
C PHE A 78 -0.91 -24.85 -16.52
N GLY A 79 0.32 -24.92 -16.01
CA GLY A 79 1.53 -24.90 -16.83
C GLY A 79 2.04 -23.53 -17.22
N VAL A 80 1.44 -22.42 -16.70
CA VAL A 80 1.95 -21.08 -16.96
C VAL A 80 3.30 -20.90 -16.26
N LYS A 81 4.34 -20.64 -17.02
CA LYS A 81 5.69 -20.46 -16.50
C LYS A 81 5.83 -19.14 -15.76
N GLY A 82 5.88 -19.21 -14.43
CA GLY A 82 6.23 -18.07 -13.56
C GLY A 82 7.74 -17.88 -13.46
N ARG A 83 8.16 -16.92 -12.60
CA ARG A 83 9.57 -16.62 -12.32
C ARG A 83 10.36 -17.85 -11.85
N SER A 84 9.76 -18.66 -10.99
CA SER A 84 10.43 -19.76 -10.27
C SER A 84 9.94 -21.15 -10.71
N SER A 85 10.77 -22.16 -10.54
CA SER A 85 10.33 -23.56 -10.55
C SER A 85 9.41 -23.85 -9.35
N TRP A 86 8.70 -24.99 -9.34
CA TRP A 86 7.84 -25.37 -8.22
C TRP A 86 8.58 -25.40 -6.87
N GLY A 87 9.72 -26.08 -6.80
CA GLY A 87 10.48 -26.21 -5.55
C GLY A 87 10.97 -24.85 -5.03
N ARG A 88 11.48 -23.99 -5.91
CA ARG A 88 11.93 -22.64 -5.53
C ARG A 88 10.77 -21.78 -5.06
N MET A 89 9.64 -21.78 -5.76
CA MET A 89 8.44 -21.03 -5.38
C MET A 89 7.96 -21.44 -3.98
N LEU A 90 7.77 -22.74 -3.75
CA LEU A 90 7.29 -23.26 -2.46
C LEU A 90 8.22 -22.91 -1.29
N VAL A 91 9.53 -22.96 -1.49
CA VAL A 91 10.50 -22.56 -0.47
C VAL A 91 10.46 -21.06 -0.22
N SER A 92 10.36 -20.23 -1.28
CA SER A 92 10.20 -18.77 -1.14
C SER A 92 8.94 -18.41 -0.36
N ASP A 93 7.84 -19.09 -0.68
CA ASP A 93 6.53 -18.86 -0.05
C ASP A 93 6.53 -19.33 1.41
N ALA A 94 7.18 -20.47 1.72
CA ALA A 94 7.32 -20.97 3.08
C ALA A 94 8.14 -20.02 3.97
N PHE A 95 9.26 -19.49 3.47
CA PHE A 95 10.01 -18.44 4.17
C PHE A 95 9.18 -17.18 4.38
N SER A 96 8.47 -16.74 3.36
CA SER A 96 7.60 -15.55 3.44
C SER A 96 6.52 -15.72 4.50
N ALA A 97 5.82 -16.85 4.51
CA ALA A 97 4.78 -17.16 5.48
C ALA A 97 5.34 -17.30 6.91
N GLY A 98 6.48 -17.94 7.07
CA GLY A 98 7.15 -18.06 8.38
C GLY A 98 7.58 -16.72 8.94
N LEU A 99 8.23 -15.89 8.14
CA LEU A 99 8.66 -14.54 8.55
C LEU A 99 7.45 -13.64 8.88
N MET A 100 6.41 -13.66 8.05
CA MET A 100 5.18 -12.91 8.31
C MET A 100 4.51 -13.36 9.60
N ALA A 101 4.38 -14.69 9.82
CA ALA A 101 3.76 -15.23 11.02
C ALA A 101 4.54 -14.85 12.29
N VAL A 102 5.87 -14.92 12.25
CA VAL A 102 6.74 -14.50 13.37
C VAL A 102 6.56 -13.01 13.62
N GLY A 103 6.63 -12.15 12.60
CA GLY A 103 6.51 -10.70 12.75
C GLY A 103 5.15 -10.29 13.32
N VAL A 104 4.06 -10.81 12.73
CA VAL A 104 2.69 -10.47 13.17
C VAL A 104 2.42 -10.96 14.59
N ASN A 105 2.76 -12.23 14.92
CA ASN A 105 2.46 -12.77 16.24
C ASN A 105 3.32 -12.12 17.32
N SER A 106 4.61 -11.87 17.07
CA SER A 106 5.47 -11.16 18.03
C SER A 106 4.90 -9.82 18.42
N LEU A 107 4.41 -9.03 17.44
CA LEU A 107 3.78 -7.74 17.71
C LEU A 107 2.41 -7.88 18.40
N LYS A 108 1.59 -8.86 18.04
CA LYS A 108 0.31 -9.11 18.71
C LYS A 108 0.48 -9.41 20.20
N TYR A 109 1.45 -10.26 20.52
CA TYR A 109 1.70 -10.65 21.93
C TYR A 109 2.36 -9.53 22.76
N SER A 110 3.19 -8.69 22.13
CA SER A 110 3.88 -7.60 22.84
C SER A 110 3.01 -6.34 22.96
N CYS A 111 2.32 -5.91 21.92
CA CYS A 111 1.59 -4.63 21.91
C CYS A 111 0.21 -4.71 22.56
N ARG A 112 -0.50 -5.83 22.45
CA ARG A 112 -1.82 -6.09 23.05
C ARG A 112 -2.86 -4.98 22.85
N VAL A 113 -2.92 -4.41 21.65
CA VAL A 113 -3.83 -3.32 21.31
C VAL A 113 -5.27 -3.83 21.25
N MET A 114 -6.20 -3.08 21.88
CA MET A 114 -7.63 -3.37 21.83
C MET A 114 -8.19 -3.09 20.45
N ARG A 115 -9.05 -4.00 19.96
CA ARG A 115 -9.78 -3.79 18.69
C ARG A 115 -10.75 -2.62 18.79
N PRO A 116 -11.08 -1.95 17.67
CA PRO A 116 -12.06 -0.87 17.67
C PRO A 116 -13.44 -1.30 18.16
N ASP A 117 -13.84 -2.57 17.94
CA ASP A 117 -15.12 -3.15 18.40
C ASP A 117 -15.09 -3.61 19.89
N GLY A 118 -13.94 -3.54 20.54
CA GLY A 118 -13.76 -3.96 21.94
C GLY A 118 -13.69 -5.47 22.15
N SER A 119 -13.69 -6.30 21.07
CA SER A 119 -13.82 -7.76 21.19
C SER A 119 -12.59 -8.47 21.76
N SER A 120 -11.39 -7.94 21.54
CA SER A 120 -10.14 -8.58 21.97
C SER A 120 -8.93 -7.65 21.91
N ARG A 121 -7.85 -8.03 22.65
CA ARG A 121 -6.60 -7.24 22.68
C ARG A 121 -5.52 -7.76 21.72
N ASN A 122 -5.91 -8.12 20.50
CA ASN A 122 -4.99 -8.61 19.46
C ASN A 122 -5.15 -7.87 18.13
N SER A 123 -5.46 -6.56 18.20
CA SER A 123 -5.69 -5.75 17.01
C SER A 123 -4.41 -5.55 16.19
N PHE A 124 -3.33 -5.10 16.82
CA PHE A 124 -2.10 -4.69 16.14
C PHE A 124 -1.09 -5.83 16.00
N PRO A 125 -0.52 -6.02 14.80
CA PRO A 125 -1.00 -5.58 13.50
C PRO A 125 -2.10 -6.48 12.91
N SER A 126 -2.73 -6.08 11.79
CA SER A 126 -3.75 -6.90 11.12
C SER A 126 -3.14 -8.11 10.41
N GLY A 127 -3.48 -9.31 10.91
CA GLY A 127 -3.01 -10.57 10.31
C GLY A 127 -3.61 -10.83 8.93
N HIS A 128 -4.91 -10.57 8.74
CA HIS A 128 -5.59 -10.73 7.44
C HIS A 128 -4.96 -9.82 6.38
N THR A 129 -4.70 -8.57 6.72
CA THR A 129 -4.04 -7.64 5.80
C THR A 129 -2.61 -8.10 5.50
N ALA A 130 -1.86 -8.55 6.50
CA ALA A 130 -0.50 -9.08 6.30
C ALA A 130 -0.51 -10.29 5.35
N THR A 131 -1.42 -11.24 5.54
CA THR A 131 -1.60 -12.40 4.64
C THR A 131 -1.98 -11.96 3.22
N ALA A 132 -2.92 -11.04 3.08
CA ALA A 132 -3.38 -10.57 1.77
C ALA A 132 -2.25 -9.88 0.99
N PHE A 133 -1.48 -8.99 1.63
CA PHE A 133 -0.36 -8.32 0.99
C PHE A 133 0.83 -9.26 0.74
N MET A 134 1.05 -10.23 1.60
CA MET A 134 2.03 -11.31 1.36
C MET A 134 1.67 -12.09 0.09
N THR A 135 0.45 -12.60 -0.02
CA THR A 135 0.00 -13.40 -1.17
C THR A 135 -0.05 -12.58 -2.46
N ALA A 136 -0.43 -11.31 -2.39
CA ALA A 136 -0.37 -10.38 -3.52
C ALA A 136 1.09 -10.14 -3.99
N THR A 137 2.02 -10.00 -3.05
CA THR A 137 3.45 -9.81 -3.37
C THR A 137 4.05 -11.08 -3.96
N MET A 138 3.67 -12.27 -3.48
CA MET A 138 4.04 -13.56 -4.10
C MET A 138 3.56 -13.64 -5.55
N LEU A 139 2.28 -13.33 -5.81
CA LEU A 139 1.73 -13.29 -7.16
C LEU A 139 2.48 -12.29 -8.05
N HIS A 140 2.76 -11.09 -7.53
CA HIS A 140 3.56 -10.09 -8.24
C HIS A 140 4.97 -10.61 -8.59
N LYS A 141 5.64 -11.26 -7.66
CA LYS A 141 6.99 -11.82 -7.86
C LYS A 141 7.01 -12.92 -8.91
N GLU A 142 6.02 -13.81 -8.88
CA GLU A 142 5.97 -14.94 -9.79
C GLU A 142 5.47 -14.58 -11.19
N TYR A 143 4.48 -13.68 -11.31
CA TYR A 143 3.75 -13.44 -12.56
C TYR A 143 3.68 -11.98 -12.99
N GLY A 144 4.11 -11.03 -12.18
CA GLY A 144 4.07 -9.60 -12.53
C GLY A 144 4.89 -9.23 -13.76
N HIS A 145 5.87 -10.06 -14.15
CA HIS A 145 6.65 -9.89 -15.37
C HIS A 145 5.89 -10.27 -16.64
N LEU A 146 4.87 -11.13 -16.56
CA LEU A 146 4.03 -11.52 -17.71
C LEU A 146 3.01 -10.42 -18.04
N SER A 147 2.42 -9.82 -17.01
CA SER A 147 1.47 -8.73 -17.18
C SER A 147 1.35 -7.91 -15.88
N PRO A 148 1.28 -6.58 -15.97
CA PRO A 148 1.04 -5.72 -14.81
C PRO A 148 -0.32 -5.98 -14.14
N TRP A 149 -1.27 -6.57 -14.86
CA TRP A 149 -2.60 -6.87 -14.33
C TRP A 149 -2.59 -7.89 -13.19
N TYR A 150 -1.62 -8.81 -13.16
CA TYR A 150 -1.46 -9.72 -12.02
C TYR A 150 -1.10 -8.97 -10.73
N SER A 151 -0.23 -7.98 -10.85
CA SER A 151 0.15 -7.12 -9.72
C SER A 151 -1.00 -6.22 -9.30
N ILE A 152 -1.63 -5.53 -10.26
CA ILE A 152 -2.77 -4.65 -10.02
C ILE A 152 -3.91 -5.43 -9.35
N GLY A 153 -4.30 -6.57 -9.91
CA GLY A 153 -5.36 -7.42 -9.36
C GLY A 153 -5.02 -7.93 -7.95
N GLY A 154 -3.82 -8.46 -7.76
CA GLY A 154 -3.37 -8.96 -6.46
C GLY A 154 -3.39 -7.89 -5.37
N TYR A 155 -2.80 -6.73 -5.62
CA TYR A 155 -2.78 -5.64 -4.65
C TYR A 155 -4.14 -4.96 -4.46
N THR A 156 -5.02 -4.95 -5.48
CA THR A 156 -6.40 -4.51 -5.32
C THR A 156 -7.15 -5.42 -4.35
N VAL A 157 -7.04 -6.74 -4.51
CA VAL A 157 -7.63 -7.72 -3.60
C VAL A 157 -7.09 -7.56 -2.18
N ALA A 158 -5.77 -7.37 -2.03
CA ALA A 158 -5.16 -7.15 -0.72
C ALA A 158 -5.64 -5.86 -0.06
N THR A 159 -5.77 -4.77 -0.83
CA THR A 159 -6.30 -3.49 -0.33
C THR A 159 -7.76 -3.62 0.08
N LEU A 160 -8.59 -4.28 -0.73
CA LEU A 160 -9.98 -4.56 -0.39
C LEU A 160 -10.10 -5.37 0.91
N THR A 161 -9.23 -6.38 1.10
CA THR A 161 -9.17 -7.13 2.37
C THR A 161 -8.89 -6.19 3.55
N GLY A 162 -7.88 -5.32 3.45
CA GLY A 162 -7.56 -4.34 4.49
C GLY A 162 -8.72 -3.38 4.79
N VAL A 163 -9.31 -2.80 3.74
CA VAL A 163 -10.48 -1.90 3.86
C VAL A 163 -11.66 -2.61 4.52
N THR A 164 -11.94 -3.86 4.15
CA THR A 164 -13.01 -4.64 4.76
C THR A 164 -12.77 -4.85 6.26
N ARG A 165 -11.51 -5.10 6.68
CA ARG A 165 -11.19 -5.21 8.13
C ARG A 165 -11.52 -3.93 8.89
N GLN A 166 -11.29 -2.76 8.30
CA GLN A 166 -11.68 -1.48 8.90
C GLN A 166 -13.19 -1.28 8.90
N LEU A 167 -13.85 -1.55 7.76
CA LEU A 167 -15.32 -1.45 7.66
C LEU A 167 -16.03 -2.40 8.62
N ASN A 168 -15.48 -3.57 8.89
CA ASN A 168 -15.94 -4.51 9.90
C ASN A 168 -15.65 -4.05 11.35
N ASN A 169 -14.98 -2.92 11.57
CA ASN A 169 -14.55 -2.40 12.87
C ASN A 169 -13.65 -3.38 13.66
N ARG A 170 -12.92 -4.26 12.95
CA ARG A 170 -12.04 -5.29 13.52
C ARG A 170 -10.61 -4.81 13.75
N HIS A 171 -10.15 -3.85 12.95
CA HIS A 171 -8.80 -3.31 12.99
C HIS A 171 -8.79 -1.80 12.82
N TRP A 172 -7.81 -1.16 13.45
CA TRP A 172 -7.49 0.25 13.24
C TRP A 172 -6.81 0.46 11.89
N MET A 173 -6.82 1.69 11.36
CA MET A 173 -6.12 2.00 10.11
C MET A 173 -4.61 1.73 10.22
N SER A 174 -4.02 2.07 11.35
CA SER A 174 -2.63 1.78 11.67
C SER A 174 -2.30 0.28 11.62
N ASP A 175 -3.19 -0.58 12.16
CA ASP A 175 -3.03 -2.05 12.12
C ASP A 175 -2.95 -2.57 10.68
N ILE A 176 -3.77 -2.00 9.80
CA ILE A 176 -3.86 -2.38 8.38
C ILE A 176 -2.58 -1.98 7.66
N MET A 177 -2.12 -0.75 7.84
CA MET A 177 -0.90 -0.26 7.18
C MET A 177 0.33 -1.04 7.61
N VAL A 178 0.49 -1.27 8.92
CA VAL A 178 1.61 -2.07 9.45
C VAL A 178 1.51 -3.51 8.98
N GLY A 179 0.31 -4.11 8.98
CA GLY A 179 0.07 -5.44 8.45
C GLY A 179 0.49 -5.57 6.97
N ALA A 180 0.07 -4.62 6.14
CA ALA A 180 0.45 -4.57 4.72
C ALA A 180 1.98 -4.50 4.55
N GLY A 181 2.64 -3.61 5.31
CA GLY A 181 4.09 -3.46 5.28
C GLY A 181 4.83 -4.74 5.68
N ILE A 182 4.37 -5.42 6.74
CA ILE A 182 4.95 -6.70 7.18
C ILE A 182 4.77 -7.77 6.11
N GLY A 183 3.57 -7.89 5.50
CA GLY A 183 3.31 -8.87 4.45
C GLY A 183 4.25 -8.70 3.26
N ILE A 184 4.46 -7.46 2.79
CA ILE A 184 5.38 -7.14 1.70
C ILE A 184 6.83 -7.46 2.10
N LEU A 185 7.31 -6.96 3.24
CA LEU A 185 8.70 -7.17 3.67
C LEU A 185 9.02 -8.64 3.91
N ALA A 186 8.09 -9.39 4.51
CA ALA A 186 8.26 -10.82 4.74
C ALA A 186 8.41 -11.58 3.40
N THR A 187 7.64 -11.19 2.37
CA THR A 187 7.76 -11.79 1.04
C THR A 187 9.08 -11.41 0.36
N GLU A 188 9.45 -10.13 0.40
CA GLU A 188 10.73 -9.69 -0.16
C GLU A 188 11.92 -10.44 0.46
N LEU A 189 11.91 -10.56 1.79
CA LEU A 189 12.96 -11.28 2.52
C LEU A 189 12.90 -12.80 2.28
N GLY A 190 11.71 -13.40 2.21
CA GLY A 190 11.52 -14.83 1.93
C GLY A 190 12.07 -15.23 0.56
N TYR A 191 11.76 -14.43 -0.47
CA TYR A 191 12.32 -14.62 -1.82
C TYR A 191 13.84 -14.39 -1.85
N PHE A 192 14.32 -13.40 -1.09
CA PHE A 192 15.75 -13.16 -0.95
C PHE A 192 16.49 -14.35 -0.32
N LEU A 193 15.95 -14.94 0.74
CA LEU A 193 16.54 -16.11 1.39
C LEU A 193 16.54 -17.32 0.45
N ALA A 194 15.45 -17.55 -0.29
CA ALA A 194 15.41 -18.58 -1.32
C ALA A 194 16.43 -18.32 -2.45
N ASP A 195 16.62 -17.06 -2.88
CA ASP A 195 17.64 -16.68 -3.86
C ASP A 195 19.07 -17.02 -3.37
N LEU A 196 19.36 -16.89 -2.06
CA LEU A 196 20.65 -17.27 -1.49
C LEU A 196 20.87 -18.78 -1.52
N ILE A 197 19.81 -19.58 -1.31
CA ILE A 197 19.89 -21.05 -1.30
C ILE A 197 20.00 -21.61 -2.71
N PHE A 198 19.09 -21.20 -3.59
CA PHE A 198 18.99 -21.74 -4.94
C PHE A 198 19.93 -21.09 -5.94
N ARG A 199 20.41 -19.87 -5.66
CA ARG A 199 21.16 -19.03 -6.60
C ARG A 199 20.41 -18.91 -7.93
N ASP A 200 21.00 -19.36 -9.04
CA ASP A 200 20.36 -19.32 -10.37
C ASP A 200 19.51 -20.56 -10.68
N LYS A 201 19.55 -21.59 -9.82
CA LYS A 201 18.79 -22.83 -10.06
C LYS A 201 17.30 -22.58 -9.90
N GLY A 202 16.52 -23.07 -10.86
CA GLY A 202 15.06 -22.98 -10.85
C GLY A 202 14.50 -21.58 -11.11
N LEU A 203 15.30 -20.64 -11.65
CA LEU A 203 14.83 -19.40 -12.25
C LEU A 203 14.47 -19.63 -13.72
N ASN A 204 13.24 -19.29 -14.09
CA ASN A 204 12.77 -19.34 -15.48
C ASN A 204 12.97 -18.01 -16.21
N VAL A 205 13.06 -16.91 -15.47
CA VAL A 205 13.14 -15.54 -16.01
C VAL A 205 14.19 -14.74 -15.25
N SER A 206 15.13 -14.13 -15.98
CA SER A 206 16.11 -13.20 -15.42
C SER A 206 15.46 -11.83 -15.15
N GLU A 207 15.73 -11.23 -14.00
CA GLU A 207 15.16 -9.93 -13.59
C GLU A 207 15.55 -8.75 -14.52
N THR A 208 16.44 -8.96 -15.46
CA THR A 208 17.00 -7.91 -16.33
C THR A 208 16.00 -7.37 -17.36
N TYR A 209 14.96 -8.13 -17.71
CA TYR A 209 14.02 -7.78 -18.80
C TYR A 209 12.92 -6.77 -18.41
N SER A 210 12.63 -6.57 -17.11
CA SER A 210 11.43 -5.83 -16.70
C SER A 210 11.58 -4.30 -16.61
N VAL A 211 12.78 -3.74 -16.72
CA VAL A 211 13.02 -2.32 -16.47
C VAL A 211 12.70 -1.45 -17.69
N TYR A 212 12.94 -1.95 -18.91
CA TYR A 212 12.84 -1.14 -20.14
C TYR A 212 11.41 -0.85 -20.61
N ASP A 213 10.46 -1.74 -20.33
CA ASP A 213 9.08 -1.61 -20.84
C ASP A 213 8.19 -0.71 -19.99
N ARG A 214 8.58 -0.51 -18.73
CA ARG A 214 7.80 0.24 -17.74
C ARG A 214 7.72 1.75 -18.02
N TYR A 215 8.66 2.30 -18.79
CA TYR A 215 8.74 3.74 -19.10
C TYR A 215 7.99 4.17 -20.36
N ARG A 216 7.55 3.23 -21.20
CA ARG A 216 6.79 3.57 -22.40
C ARG A 216 5.40 4.09 -22.07
N HIS A 217 4.75 3.48 -21.06
CA HIS A 217 3.40 3.85 -20.62
C HIS A 217 3.33 3.78 -19.08
N PRO A 218 3.71 4.85 -18.36
CA PRO A 218 3.78 4.85 -16.90
C PRO A 218 2.39 4.92 -16.24
N SER A 219 1.44 4.15 -16.77
CA SER A 219 0.10 4.05 -16.25
C SER A 219 0.09 3.47 -14.85
N PHE A 220 -0.74 4.03 -13.97
CA PHE A 220 -0.82 3.58 -12.59
C PHE A 220 -2.26 3.63 -12.07
N LEU A 221 -2.53 2.82 -11.06
CA LEU A 221 -3.68 2.88 -10.20
C LEU A 221 -3.18 2.83 -8.75
N GLY A 222 -3.55 3.80 -7.95
CA GLY A 222 -3.10 3.94 -6.58
C GLY A 222 -4.25 4.15 -5.61
N PHE A 223 -4.14 3.54 -4.44
CA PHE A 223 -4.95 3.83 -3.27
C PHE A 223 -4.09 4.60 -2.29
N GLY A 224 -4.58 5.75 -1.85
CA GLY A 224 -3.87 6.64 -0.94
C GLY A 224 -4.61 6.82 0.38
N LEU A 225 -3.86 6.73 1.44
CA LEU A 225 -4.29 7.11 2.78
C LEU A 225 -3.35 8.21 3.26
N GLY A 226 -3.89 9.21 3.90
CA GLY A 226 -3.08 10.31 4.37
C GLY A 226 -3.80 11.22 5.35
N LEU A 227 -3.12 12.30 5.66
CA LEU A 227 -3.66 13.41 6.43
C LEU A 227 -3.69 14.64 5.54
N THR A 228 -4.78 15.34 5.58
CA THR A 228 -4.88 16.65 4.94
C THR A 228 -4.95 17.74 6.00
N THR A 229 -4.37 18.87 5.70
CA THR A 229 -4.44 20.09 6.52
C THR A 229 -4.86 21.24 5.64
N VAL A 230 -5.71 22.08 6.16
CA VAL A 230 -6.06 23.34 5.53
C VAL A 230 -5.47 24.46 6.39
N PRO A 231 -4.35 25.05 5.98
CA PRO A 231 -3.69 26.08 6.78
C PRO A 231 -4.51 27.39 6.78
N GLY A 232 -4.46 28.10 7.90
CA GLY A 232 -5.07 29.41 8.04
C GLY A 232 -6.30 29.45 8.95
N THR A 233 -6.72 30.65 9.22
CA THR A 233 -7.97 30.96 9.93
C THR A 233 -8.85 31.74 8.97
N TYR A 234 -10.06 31.28 8.81
CA TYR A 234 -11.06 31.88 7.94
C TYR A 234 -12.04 32.66 8.77
N GLU A 235 -12.46 33.82 8.29
CA GLU A 235 -13.46 34.68 8.93
C GLU A 235 -14.66 34.85 7.99
N PRO A 236 -15.55 33.85 7.90
CA PRO A 236 -16.69 33.88 7.00
C PRO A 236 -17.70 34.97 7.36
N TYR A 237 -17.75 35.35 8.63
CA TYR A 237 -18.55 36.46 9.14
C TYR A 237 -17.74 37.27 10.16
N PRO A 238 -17.99 38.59 10.33
CA PRO A 238 -17.33 39.41 11.34
C PRO A 238 -17.41 38.77 12.75
N GLY A 239 -16.25 38.51 13.37
CA GLY A 239 -16.15 37.91 14.70
C GLY A 239 -16.25 36.37 14.76
N MET A 240 -16.43 35.69 13.62
CA MET A 240 -16.44 34.23 13.55
C MET A 240 -15.15 33.70 12.92
N ARG A 241 -14.23 33.24 13.75
CA ARG A 241 -12.95 32.63 13.29
C ARG A 241 -13.07 31.14 13.21
N VAL A 242 -12.93 30.61 11.99
CA VAL A 242 -12.98 29.15 11.71
C VAL A 242 -11.58 28.65 11.35
N GLN A 243 -11.16 27.60 12.03
CA GLN A 243 -9.92 26.86 11.73
C GLN A 243 -10.28 25.40 11.42
N LEU A 244 -9.74 24.90 10.32
CA LEU A 244 -9.84 23.49 9.96
C LEU A 244 -8.58 22.76 10.45
N LEU A 245 -8.78 21.76 11.28
CA LEU A 245 -7.68 20.95 11.81
C LEU A 245 -7.35 19.81 10.83
N ALA A 246 -6.15 19.24 11.01
CA ALA A 246 -5.77 18.06 10.25
C ALA A 246 -6.80 16.92 10.40
N GLY A 247 -7.09 16.28 9.29
CA GLY A 247 -8.01 15.16 9.26
C GLY A 247 -7.61 14.07 8.25
N PRO A 248 -8.20 12.88 8.37
CA PRO A 248 -7.91 11.77 7.48
C PRO A 248 -8.39 12.04 6.06
N VAL A 249 -7.61 11.58 5.09
CA VAL A 249 -7.99 11.52 3.68
C VAL A 249 -7.84 10.09 3.16
N VAL A 250 -8.87 9.64 2.48
CA VAL A 250 -8.87 8.38 1.72
C VAL A 250 -9.06 8.74 0.25
N GLN A 251 -8.20 8.22 -0.62
CA GLN A 251 -8.28 8.53 -2.03
C GLN A 251 -7.95 7.33 -2.93
N ILE A 252 -8.59 7.31 -4.09
CA ILE A 252 -8.22 6.44 -5.21
C ILE A 252 -7.80 7.36 -6.35
N GLN A 253 -6.67 7.10 -6.96
CA GLN A 253 -6.19 7.87 -8.09
C GLN A 253 -5.57 6.94 -9.14
N GLY A 254 -5.67 7.33 -10.39
CA GLY A 254 -5.05 6.57 -11.47
C GLY A 254 -4.94 7.40 -12.73
N ALA A 255 -3.98 7.06 -13.56
CA ALA A 255 -3.81 7.65 -14.85
C ALA A 255 -3.37 6.62 -15.88
N TRP A 256 -3.92 6.73 -17.07
CA TRP A 256 -3.48 6.00 -18.24
C TRP A 256 -2.63 6.92 -19.12
N PHE A 257 -1.46 6.45 -19.49
CA PHE A 257 -0.50 7.20 -20.29
C PHE A 257 -0.42 6.62 -21.71
N ALA A 258 -0.74 7.46 -22.70
CA ALA A 258 -0.58 7.13 -24.10
C ALA A 258 0.89 7.25 -24.57
N SER A 259 1.70 8.01 -23.85
CA SER A 259 3.14 8.24 -24.09
C SER A 259 3.91 8.25 -22.74
N PRO A 260 5.25 8.25 -22.77
CA PRO A 260 6.05 8.40 -21.53
C PRO A 260 5.75 9.67 -20.75
N TYR A 261 5.19 10.71 -21.40
CA TYR A 261 5.07 12.05 -20.81
C TYR A 261 3.62 12.46 -20.53
N TRP A 262 2.66 12.02 -21.35
CA TRP A 262 1.29 12.50 -21.29
C TRP A 262 0.29 11.37 -21.07
N GLY A 263 -0.58 11.60 -20.11
CA GLY A 263 -1.67 10.71 -19.75
C GLY A 263 -2.94 11.46 -19.36
N VAL A 264 -4.01 10.71 -19.21
CA VAL A 264 -5.29 11.18 -18.70
C VAL A 264 -5.66 10.33 -17.51
N GLY A 265 -6.16 10.96 -16.46
CA GLY A 265 -6.49 10.24 -15.24
C GLY A 265 -7.42 11.02 -14.33
N GLY A 266 -7.57 10.50 -13.12
CA GLY A 266 -8.41 11.13 -12.14
C GLY A 266 -8.09 10.70 -10.70
N ARG A 267 -8.72 11.41 -9.77
CA ARG A 267 -8.65 11.15 -8.35
C ARG A 267 -10.03 11.34 -7.74
N MET A 268 -10.43 10.39 -6.92
CA MET A 268 -11.57 10.48 -6.02
C MET A 268 -11.03 10.53 -4.60
N SER A 269 -11.48 11.46 -3.78
CA SER A 269 -11.04 11.52 -2.38
C SER A 269 -12.20 11.89 -1.45
N CYS A 270 -12.18 11.30 -0.25
CA CYS A 270 -13.03 11.63 0.87
C CYS A 270 -12.14 12.14 2.00
N VAL A 271 -12.52 13.27 2.56
CA VAL A 271 -11.78 13.97 3.61
C VAL A 271 -12.73 14.27 4.75
N ASN A 272 -12.26 14.13 5.97
CA ASN A 272 -12.99 14.54 7.16
C ASN A 272 -12.11 15.47 8.00
N LEU A 273 -12.54 16.72 8.19
CA LEU A 273 -11.80 17.76 8.90
C LEU A 273 -12.52 18.15 10.19
N ARG A 274 -11.79 18.17 11.28
CA ARG A 274 -12.31 18.74 12.53
C ARG A 274 -12.32 20.26 12.45
N VAL A 275 -13.36 20.88 13.01
CA VAL A 275 -13.60 22.32 12.95
C VAL A 275 -13.41 22.94 14.33
N LYS A 276 -12.71 24.07 14.38
CA LYS A 276 -12.70 24.99 15.54
C LYS A 276 -13.36 26.30 15.17
N VAL A 277 -14.26 26.76 16.01
CA VAL A 277 -14.87 28.08 15.88
C VAL A 277 -14.48 28.92 17.10
N ASN A 278 -13.88 30.09 16.85
CA ASN A 278 -13.39 31.01 17.90
C ASN A 278 -12.48 30.30 18.94
N GLY A 279 -11.63 29.34 18.45
CA GLY A 279 -10.73 28.57 19.30
C GLY A 279 -11.34 27.37 20.00
N VAL A 280 -12.67 27.19 19.94
CA VAL A 280 -13.38 26.07 20.57
C VAL A 280 -13.61 24.97 19.54
N ALA A 281 -13.18 23.73 19.84
CA ALA A 281 -13.43 22.60 18.98
C ALA A 281 -14.93 22.28 18.94
N GLN A 282 -15.46 22.10 17.74
CA GLN A 282 -16.84 21.71 17.51
C GLN A 282 -16.96 20.19 17.49
N ASN A 283 -18.16 19.69 17.82
CA ASN A 283 -18.47 18.26 17.68
C ASN A 283 -18.75 17.87 16.22
N ASP A 284 -19.09 18.83 15.40
CA ASP A 284 -19.35 18.62 13.99
C ASP A 284 -18.04 18.63 13.20
N GLU A 285 -17.99 17.79 12.19
CA GLU A 285 -16.85 17.60 11.30
C GLU A 285 -17.25 18.05 9.89
N LEU A 286 -16.31 18.60 9.15
CA LEU A 286 -16.51 18.95 7.74
C LEU A 286 -16.13 17.77 6.86
N GLU A 287 -17.14 17.11 6.30
CA GLU A 287 -16.95 16.01 5.36
C GLU A 287 -16.93 16.56 3.92
N CYS A 288 -15.88 16.25 3.18
CA CYS A 288 -15.72 16.64 1.79
C CYS A 288 -15.44 15.43 0.93
N ALA A 289 -16.24 15.23 -0.12
CA ALA A 289 -15.92 14.31 -1.20
C ALA A 289 -15.53 15.12 -2.44
N SER A 290 -14.46 14.74 -3.10
CA SER A 290 -14.01 15.41 -4.32
C SER A 290 -13.69 14.40 -5.41
N VAL A 291 -14.01 14.78 -6.65
CA VAL A 291 -13.65 14.03 -7.86
C VAL A 291 -12.89 14.98 -8.77
N TYR A 292 -11.74 14.55 -9.20
CA TYR A 292 -10.90 15.26 -10.15
C TYR A 292 -10.64 14.38 -11.36
N ALA A 293 -10.71 14.96 -12.57
CA ALA A 293 -10.27 14.33 -13.80
C ALA A 293 -9.50 15.36 -14.64
N GLY A 294 -8.43 14.93 -15.28
CA GLY A 294 -7.62 15.84 -16.06
C GLY A 294 -6.39 15.20 -16.70
N PRO A 295 -5.57 16.01 -17.39
CA PRO A 295 -4.31 15.57 -17.93
C PRO A 295 -3.30 15.30 -16.82
N TYR A 296 -2.48 14.28 -17.02
CA TYR A 296 -1.33 13.97 -16.19
C TYR A 296 -0.07 14.13 -17.02
N PHE A 297 0.93 14.71 -16.41
CA PHE A 297 2.26 14.83 -17.00
C PHE A 297 3.24 14.00 -16.17
N SER A 298 4.09 13.24 -16.85
CA SER A 298 5.16 12.46 -16.23
C SER A 298 6.50 12.86 -16.84
N TYR A 299 7.48 13.05 -15.99
CA TYR A 299 8.86 13.30 -16.40
C TYR A 299 9.79 12.21 -15.85
N PRO A 300 10.46 11.43 -16.71
CA PRO A 300 11.43 10.45 -16.26
C PRO A 300 12.68 11.14 -15.72
N PHE A 301 12.70 11.31 -14.41
CA PHE A 301 13.80 11.96 -13.69
C PHE A 301 15.05 11.08 -13.63
N SER A 302 14.87 9.77 -13.48
CA SER A 302 15.94 8.78 -13.47
C SER A 302 15.46 7.47 -14.08
N MET A 303 16.33 6.46 -14.18
CA MET A 303 15.95 5.12 -14.69
C MET A 303 14.84 4.43 -13.90
N ARG A 304 14.46 4.93 -12.70
CA ARG A 304 13.48 4.32 -11.80
C ARG A 304 12.46 5.30 -11.24
N TRP A 305 12.66 6.60 -11.44
CA TRP A 305 11.79 7.63 -10.88
C TRP A 305 11.12 8.45 -11.98
N LEU A 306 9.81 8.53 -11.85
CA LEU A 306 8.94 9.42 -12.62
C LEU A 306 8.42 10.50 -11.65
N VAL A 307 8.38 11.73 -12.09
CA VAL A 307 7.83 12.89 -11.36
C VAL A 307 6.66 13.43 -12.15
#